data_a161ecc8a480b7a639c9051b764df008
#
_entry.id   a161ecc8a480b7a639c9051b764df008
#
_cell.length_a   1.000
_cell.length_b   1.000
_cell.length_c   1.000
_cell.angle_alpha   90.00
_cell.angle_beta   90.00
_cell.angle_gamma   90.00
#
_symmetry.space_group_name_H-M   'P 1'
#
loop_
_entity.id
_entity.type
_entity.pdbx_description
1 polymer ?
#
loop_
_entity_poly.entity_id
_entity_poly.type
_entity_poly.pdbx_seq_one_letter_code
_entity_poly.pdbx_strand_id
1 'polypeptide(L)'
;MPIHLHIGTHKTGTTAIQRQLRRNRTALKQQGIWYPNEAELLPGRGERIPHRNIAIALNNNAGPKPYSGDELKAIARSIIRNSQQYNHTIISSEAFWRIGFAAVPDLYSPEELWKRKQSNVAKMRLLFGDADVQITAVLRERGAYIQSGYSEFIQATHYTKDIQSYLASYCHSWDYELQLQAWASFFPVNAHAYEDLCENNQLPLNFLRRLCNESLPSESLAPDAKPRANVSEPLATVAFKRFLNQLPLPHEKRNKLHHKYSKIFQKAAQKHILNPAVRSLLGINSWLSAEELEALRSSLAAGDQNIRAHLCPSLVSRPIGHQSHVGHDQVPIRAMTIEDQQQLINWMLSQKPLKPAWFSPAELEA
;
A
#
# COMPACT_ATOMS: atom_id res chain seq x y z
N MET A 1 -15.98 -20.23 12.95
CA MET A 1 -15.22 -20.24 11.69
C MET A 1 -14.53 -18.89 11.52
N PRO A 2 -13.21 -18.85 11.25
CA PRO A 2 -12.45 -17.62 11.28
C PRO A 2 -12.82 -16.68 10.15
N ILE A 3 -12.92 -15.40 10.50
CA ILE A 3 -13.07 -14.28 9.59
C ILE A 3 -11.71 -13.57 9.52
N HIS A 4 -10.97 -13.78 8.45
CA HIS A 4 -9.67 -13.16 8.23
C HIS A 4 -9.85 -11.75 7.69
N LEU A 5 -9.51 -10.75 8.49
CA LEU A 5 -9.45 -9.37 8.07
C LEU A 5 -8.04 -9.04 7.62
N HIS A 6 -7.78 -9.14 6.32
CA HIS A 6 -6.51 -8.73 5.74
C HIS A 6 -6.46 -7.22 5.65
N ILE A 7 -5.69 -6.62 6.55
CA ILE A 7 -5.56 -5.17 6.64
C ILE A 7 -4.43 -4.64 5.76
N GLY A 8 -3.49 -5.48 5.34
CA GLY A 8 -2.35 -5.18 4.46
C GLY A 8 -1.59 -3.92 4.88
N THR A 9 -0.33 -3.80 4.49
CA THR A 9 0.24 -2.47 4.31
C THR A 9 0.11 -2.09 2.83
N HIS A 10 0.18 -0.81 2.53
CA HIS A 10 0.31 -0.39 1.13
C HIS A 10 1.60 -0.94 0.53
N LYS A 11 1.63 -1.20 -0.78
CA LYS A 11 2.84 -1.67 -1.50
C LYS A 11 3.33 -3.07 -1.10
N THR A 12 2.45 -3.89 -0.55
CA THR A 12 2.69 -5.31 -0.25
C THR A 12 1.91 -6.26 -1.17
N GLY A 13 1.66 -5.83 -2.41
CA GLY A 13 0.99 -6.66 -3.41
C GLY A 13 -0.51 -6.91 -3.14
N THR A 14 -1.16 -6.14 -2.26
CA THR A 14 -2.58 -6.26 -1.93
C THR A 14 -3.47 -6.31 -3.16
N THR A 15 -3.17 -5.50 -4.19
CA THR A 15 -3.91 -5.51 -5.47
C THR A 15 -3.81 -6.86 -6.18
N ALA A 16 -2.65 -7.52 -6.16
CA ALA A 16 -2.46 -8.83 -6.77
C ALA A 16 -3.25 -9.90 -5.99
N ILE A 17 -3.18 -9.87 -4.66
CA ILE A 17 -3.95 -10.75 -3.76
C ILE A 17 -5.45 -10.58 -4.03
N GLN A 18 -5.97 -9.35 -3.97
CA GLN A 18 -7.40 -9.06 -4.16
C GLN A 18 -7.89 -9.44 -5.56
N ARG A 19 -7.07 -9.26 -6.59
CA ARG A 19 -7.40 -9.66 -7.95
C ARG A 19 -7.49 -11.18 -8.08
N GLN A 20 -6.55 -11.91 -7.49
CA GLN A 20 -6.55 -13.37 -7.46
C GLN A 20 -7.77 -13.91 -6.71
N LEU A 21 -8.08 -13.35 -5.54
CA LEU A 21 -9.28 -13.69 -4.76
C LEU A 21 -10.56 -13.44 -5.57
N ARG A 22 -10.66 -12.29 -6.23
CA ARG A 22 -11.83 -11.96 -7.07
C ARG A 22 -12.00 -12.90 -8.24
N ARG A 23 -10.92 -13.20 -8.96
CA ARG A 23 -10.93 -14.06 -10.14
C ARG A 23 -11.33 -15.49 -9.80
N ASN A 24 -10.91 -15.98 -8.65
CA ASN A 24 -11.12 -17.35 -8.22
C ASN A 24 -12.28 -17.52 -7.22
N ARG A 25 -13.15 -16.50 -7.05
CA ARG A 25 -14.21 -16.51 -6.01
C ARG A 25 -15.03 -17.80 -6.03
N THR A 26 -15.47 -18.26 -7.20
CA THR A 26 -16.29 -19.48 -7.34
C THR A 26 -15.51 -20.73 -6.92
N ALA A 27 -14.28 -20.90 -7.39
CA ALA A 27 -13.43 -22.02 -7.04
C ALA A 27 -13.07 -22.01 -5.54
N LEU A 28 -12.74 -20.86 -4.98
CA LEU A 28 -12.47 -20.69 -3.56
C LEU A 28 -13.70 -21.04 -2.71
N LYS A 29 -14.88 -20.59 -3.13
CA LYS A 29 -16.14 -20.90 -2.44
C LYS A 29 -16.44 -22.39 -2.40
N GLN A 30 -16.18 -23.12 -3.48
CA GLN A 30 -16.29 -24.59 -3.55
C GLN A 30 -15.31 -25.30 -2.59
N GLN A 31 -14.19 -24.65 -2.27
CA GLN A 31 -13.20 -25.13 -1.31
C GLN A 31 -13.43 -24.63 0.13
N GLY A 32 -14.59 -24.05 0.40
CA GLY A 32 -14.94 -23.56 1.73
C GLY A 32 -14.29 -22.21 2.09
N ILE A 33 -13.80 -21.45 1.10
CA ILE A 33 -13.21 -20.12 1.31
C ILE A 33 -14.12 -19.06 0.70
N TRP A 34 -14.70 -18.24 1.54
CA TRP A 34 -15.63 -17.20 1.11
C TRP A 34 -14.97 -15.83 1.02
N TYR A 35 -15.02 -15.22 -0.16
CA TYR A 35 -14.59 -13.85 -0.43
C TYR A 35 -15.80 -13.05 -0.91
N PRO A 36 -16.58 -12.40 0.01
CA PRO A 36 -17.88 -11.83 -0.30
C PRO A 36 -17.85 -10.66 -1.27
N ASN A 37 -18.85 -10.56 -2.11
CA ASN A 37 -19.22 -9.35 -2.84
C ASN A 37 -20.36 -8.59 -2.14
N GLU A 38 -20.69 -7.41 -2.65
CA GLU A 38 -21.71 -6.55 -2.05
C GLU A 38 -23.12 -7.14 -2.13
N ALA A 39 -23.45 -7.83 -3.22
CA ALA A 39 -24.75 -8.48 -3.37
C ALA A 39 -25.00 -9.59 -2.33
N GLU A 40 -23.93 -10.30 -1.92
CA GLU A 40 -24.00 -11.32 -0.87
C GLU A 40 -24.15 -10.69 0.55
N LEU A 41 -23.75 -9.45 0.73
CA LEU A 41 -23.76 -8.75 2.03
C LEU A 41 -25.00 -7.86 2.22
N LEU A 42 -25.45 -7.22 1.16
CA LEU A 42 -26.60 -6.31 1.13
C LEU A 42 -27.49 -6.64 -0.07
N PRO A 43 -28.69 -7.18 0.16
CA PRO A 43 -29.64 -7.45 -0.90
C PRO A 43 -29.92 -6.20 -1.76
N GLY A 44 -30.01 -6.39 -3.09
CA GLY A 44 -30.27 -5.30 -4.04
C GLY A 44 -29.04 -4.48 -4.45
N ARG A 45 -27.86 -4.79 -3.91
CA ARG A 45 -26.58 -4.19 -4.35
C ARG A 45 -25.95 -5.02 -5.49
N GLY A 46 -24.97 -4.41 -6.19
CA GLY A 46 -24.23 -5.07 -7.27
C GLY A 46 -23.14 -6.04 -6.78
N GLU A 47 -22.47 -6.71 -7.72
CA GLU A 47 -21.43 -7.72 -7.41
C GLU A 47 -20.03 -7.16 -7.17
N ARG A 48 -19.88 -5.86 -6.93
CA ARG A 48 -18.57 -5.27 -6.61
C ARG A 48 -18.04 -5.79 -5.28
N ILE A 49 -16.73 -5.74 -5.09
CA ILE A 49 -16.10 -6.08 -3.81
C ILE A 49 -16.15 -4.86 -2.88
N PRO A 50 -16.82 -4.96 -1.72
CA PRO A 50 -17.12 -3.79 -0.86
C PRO A 50 -16.03 -3.46 0.14
N HIS A 51 -15.00 -4.26 0.30
CA HIS A 51 -14.11 -4.27 1.47
C HIS A 51 -13.43 -2.93 1.74
N ARG A 52 -13.01 -2.21 0.69
CA ARG A 52 -12.47 -0.85 0.83
C ARG A 52 -13.52 0.12 1.35
N ASN A 53 -14.75 0.00 0.88
CA ASN A 53 -15.86 0.87 1.29
C ASN A 53 -16.26 0.63 2.75
N ILE A 54 -16.16 -0.61 3.25
CA ILE A 54 -16.36 -0.93 4.67
C ILE A 54 -15.33 -0.15 5.52
N ALA A 55 -14.05 -0.21 5.16
CA ALA A 55 -13.00 0.53 5.86
C ALA A 55 -13.21 2.05 5.84
N ILE A 56 -13.64 2.61 4.69
CA ILE A 56 -13.92 4.05 4.56
C ILE A 56 -15.12 4.45 5.42
N ALA A 57 -16.18 3.64 5.46
CA ALA A 57 -17.38 3.94 6.25
C ALA A 57 -17.11 3.89 7.77
N LEU A 58 -16.17 3.03 8.21
CA LEU A 58 -15.72 2.96 9.60
C LEU A 58 -14.85 4.16 10.01
N ASN A 59 -14.20 4.81 9.06
CA ASN A 59 -13.31 5.92 9.36
C ASN A 59 -14.09 7.17 9.78
N ASN A 60 -13.65 7.83 10.85
CA ASN A 60 -14.29 9.06 11.38
C ASN A 60 -13.94 10.34 10.58
N ASN A 61 -13.33 10.22 9.41
CA ASN A 61 -13.05 11.37 8.57
C ASN A 61 -14.31 12.04 8.06
N ALA A 62 -14.27 13.37 7.91
CA ALA A 62 -15.34 14.14 7.27
C ALA A 62 -15.51 13.73 5.80
N GLY A 63 -16.72 13.75 5.30
CA GLY A 63 -17.07 13.47 3.92
C GLY A 63 -18.14 12.40 3.75
N PRO A 64 -18.66 12.22 2.54
CA PRO A 64 -19.70 11.24 2.25
C PRO A 64 -19.19 9.82 2.50
N LYS A 65 -19.99 9.03 3.24
CA LYS A 65 -19.67 7.64 3.54
C LYS A 65 -20.38 6.71 2.55
N PRO A 66 -19.69 5.65 2.09
CA PRO A 66 -20.26 4.68 1.16
C PRO A 66 -21.37 3.82 1.79
N TYR A 67 -21.39 3.72 3.13
CA TYR A 67 -22.40 3.00 3.91
C TYR A 67 -22.83 3.81 5.13
N SER A 68 -24.13 3.75 5.44
CA SER A 68 -24.68 4.25 6.70
C SER A 68 -24.28 3.32 7.88
N GLY A 69 -24.52 3.76 9.10
CA GLY A 69 -24.28 2.94 10.29
C GLY A 69 -25.12 1.65 10.29
N ASP A 70 -26.36 1.71 9.82
CA ASP A 70 -27.23 0.54 9.77
C ASP A 70 -26.86 -0.42 8.64
N GLU A 71 -26.41 0.07 7.49
CA GLU A 71 -25.83 -0.77 6.44
C GLU A 71 -24.54 -1.46 6.93
N LEU A 72 -23.66 -0.78 7.67
CA LEU A 72 -22.50 -1.42 8.27
C LEU A 72 -22.85 -2.53 9.26
N LYS A 73 -23.87 -2.32 10.09
CA LYS A 73 -24.40 -3.36 11.00
C LYS A 73 -24.99 -4.53 10.20
N ALA A 74 -25.71 -4.25 9.12
CA ALA A 74 -26.25 -5.29 8.23
C ALA A 74 -25.16 -6.11 7.55
N ILE A 75 -24.11 -5.43 7.04
CA ILE A 75 -22.92 -6.06 6.45
C ILE A 75 -22.23 -6.98 7.48
N ALA A 76 -21.96 -6.48 8.70
CA ALA A 76 -21.31 -7.27 9.74
C ALA A 76 -22.14 -8.50 10.10
N ARG A 77 -23.44 -8.35 10.32
CA ARG A 77 -24.37 -9.49 10.59
C ARG A 77 -24.38 -10.49 9.45
N SER A 78 -24.37 -10.03 8.19
CA SER A 78 -24.31 -10.90 7.02
C SER A 78 -23.00 -11.68 6.95
N ILE A 79 -21.86 -11.02 7.22
CA ILE A 79 -20.54 -11.67 7.28
C ILE A 79 -20.53 -12.73 8.37
N ILE A 80 -20.95 -12.41 9.60
CA ILE A 80 -20.96 -13.33 10.74
C ILE A 80 -21.83 -14.56 10.44
N ARG A 81 -23.06 -14.34 9.98
CA ARG A 81 -24.01 -15.41 9.68
C ARG A 81 -23.49 -16.35 8.59
N ASN A 82 -23.01 -15.79 7.49
CA ASN A 82 -22.58 -16.59 6.34
C ASN A 82 -21.21 -17.24 6.57
N SER A 83 -20.32 -16.63 7.34
CA SER A 83 -19.02 -17.21 7.68
C SER A 83 -19.13 -18.62 8.32
N GLN A 84 -20.22 -18.91 8.98
CA GLN A 84 -20.47 -20.24 9.58
C GLN A 84 -20.63 -21.36 8.57
N GLN A 85 -20.83 -21.04 7.29
CA GLN A 85 -20.98 -22.00 6.20
C GLN A 85 -19.65 -22.33 5.49
N TYR A 86 -18.55 -21.65 5.85
CA TYR A 86 -17.27 -21.76 5.20
C TYR A 86 -16.14 -21.96 6.19
N ASN A 87 -15.09 -22.69 5.78
CA ASN A 87 -13.91 -22.91 6.62
C ASN A 87 -13.16 -21.60 6.89
N HIS A 88 -13.13 -20.71 5.91
CA HIS A 88 -12.48 -19.40 5.98
C HIS A 88 -13.32 -18.32 5.29
N THR A 89 -13.40 -17.14 5.90
CA THR A 89 -13.98 -15.95 5.29
C THR A 89 -12.89 -14.89 5.17
N ILE A 90 -12.72 -14.29 4.01
CA ILE A 90 -11.66 -13.31 3.76
C ILE A 90 -12.26 -11.95 3.45
N ILE A 91 -11.93 -10.96 4.25
CA ILE A 91 -12.19 -9.52 4.00
C ILE A 91 -10.83 -8.86 3.79
N SER A 92 -10.59 -8.27 2.62
CA SER A 92 -9.26 -7.75 2.29
C SER A 92 -9.31 -6.33 1.77
N SER A 93 -8.68 -5.40 2.50
CA SER A 93 -8.41 -4.04 2.03
C SER A 93 -7.27 -3.39 2.83
N GLU A 94 -6.31 -2.79 2.13
CA GLU A 94 -5.27 -1.95 2.71
C GLU A 94 -5.82 -0.66 3.36
N ALA A 95 -7.06 -0.28 3.06
CA ALA A 95 -7.69 0.87 3.71
C ALA A 95 -7.91 0.67 5.22
N PHE A 96 -7.97 -0.57 5.69
CA PHE A 96 -8.02 -0.89 7.13
C PHE A 96 -6.71 -0.52 7.85
N TRP A 97 -5.56 -0.60 7.18
CA TRP A 97 -4.29 -0.14 7.75
C TRP A 97 -4.33 1.36 8.08
N ARG A 98 -4.95 2.14 7.22
CA ARG A 98 -5.07 3.61 7.37
C ARG A 98 -6.28 4.06 8.20
N ILE A 99 -7.06 3.15 8.76
CA ILE A 99 -8.25 3.52 9.55
C ILE A 99 -7.82 4.39 10.74
N GLY A 100 -8.51 5.52 10.95
CA GLY A 100 -8.18 6.49 11.99
C GLY A 100 -7.22 7.60 11.56
N PHE A 101 -6.49 7.43 10.46
CA PHE A 101 -5.57 8.46 9.97
C PHE A 101 -6.24 9.42 9.00
N ALA A 102 -5.88 10.70 9.12
CA ALA A 102 -6.32 11.73 8.18
C ALA A 102 -5.52 11.66 6.87
N ALA A 103 -6.12 12.15 5.79
CA ALA A 103 -5.40 12.33 4.53
C ALA A 103 -4.32 13.43 4.62
N VAL A 104 -4.47 14.37 5.54
CA VAL A 104 -3.53 15.47 5.81
C VAL A 104 -2.88 15.20 7.16
N PRO A 105 -1.55 14.98 7.21
CA PRO A 105 -0.86 14.56 8.44
C PRO A 105 -0.87 15.63 9.52
N ASP A 106 -0.73 16.88 9.15
CA ASP A 106 -0.59 18.00 10.09
C ASP A 106 -1.93 18.43 10.76
N LEU A 107 -3.01 17.69 10.48
CA LEU A 107 -4.33 18.00 11.04
C LEU A 107 -4.50 17.55 12.50
N TYR A 108 -3.73 16.56 12.93
CA TYR A 108 -3.82 15.96 14.27
C TYR A 108 -2.44 15.70 14.86
N SER A 109 -2.33 15.80 16.19
CA SER A 109 -1.14 15.33 16.89
C SER A 109 -0.97 13.81 16.76
N PRO A 110 0.23 13.25 16.93
CA PRO A 110 0.44 11.80 16.94
C PRO A 110 -0.46 11.07 17.94
N GLU A 111 -0.65 11.63 19.13
CA GLU A 111 -1.51 11.05 20.16
C GLU A 111 -2.99 11.00 19.73
N GLU A 112 -3.49 12.07 19.11
CA GLU A 112 -4.86 12.11 18.58
C GLU A 112 -5.06 11.10 17.45
N LEU A 113 -4.07 10.93 16.57
CA LEU A 113 -4.12 9.92 15.51
C LEU A 113 -4.29 8.51 16.08
N TRP A 114 -3.51 8.16 17.11
CA TRP A 114 -3.61 6.84 17.76
C TRP A 114 -4.91 6.65 18.52
N LYS A 115 -5.40 7.65 19.23
CA LYS A 115 -6.74 7.63 19.88
C LYS A 115 -7.85 7.41 18.84
N ARG A 116 -7.77 8.08 17.69
CA ARG A 116 -8.74 7.91 16.59
C ARG A 116 -8.67 6.50 16.02
N LYS A 117 -7.47 5.96 15.82
CA LYS A 117 -7.28 4.59 15.36
C LYS A 117 -7.90 3.58 16.32
N GLN A 118 -7.57 3.65 17.59
CA GLN A 118 -8.13 2.77 18.61
C GLN A 118 -9.66 2.86 18.66
N SER A 119 -10.22 4.06 18.61
CA SER A 119 -11.68 4.27 18.56
C SER A 119 -12.33 3.59 17.34
N ASN A 120 -11.72 3.66 16.17
CA ASN A 120 -12.26 3.03 14.97
C ASN A 120 -12.11 1.51 14.99
N VAL A 121 -11.02 0.97 15.55
CA VAL A 121 -10.84 -0.48 15.76
C VAL A 121 -11.84 -1.00 16.78
N ALA A 122 -12.08 -0.25 17.88
CA ALA A 122 -13.10 -0.59 18.87
C ALA A 122 -14.52 -0.64 18.26
N LYS A 123 -14.87 0.29 17.36
CA LYS A 123 -16.13 0.22 16.61
C LYS A 123 -16.26 -1.05 15.79
N MET A 124 -15.15 -1.49 15.18
CA MET A 124 -15.13 -2.74 14.45
C MET A 124 -15.37 -3.94 15.37
N ARG A 125 -14.77 -3.93 16.57
CA ARG A 125 -15.04 -4.95 17.59
C ARG A 125 -16.51 -4.98 17.98
N LEU A 126 -17.14 -3.81 18.17
CA LEU A 126 -18.58 -3.72 18.47
C LEU A 126 -19.47 -4.26 17.33
N LEU A 127 -19.08 -4.05 16.07
CA LEU A 127 -19.83 -4.55 14.91
C LEU A 127 -19.76 -6.07 14.78
N PHE A 128 -18.61 -6.67 15.06
CA PHE A 128 -18.40 -8.10 14.93
C PHE A 128 -18.67 -8.88 16.22
N GLY A 129 -18.81 -8.21 17.37
CA GLY A 129 -19.11 -8.85 18.65
C GLY A 129 -18.09 -9.96 18.98
N ASP A 130 -18.59 -11.14 19.34
CA ASP A 130 -17.77 -12.31 19.70
C ASP A 130 -17.41 -13.21 18.51
N ALA A 131 -17.64 -12.77 17.28
CA ALA A 131 -17.22 -13.49 16.09
C ALA A 131 -15.68 -13.69 16.08
N ASP A 132 -15.24 -14.85 15.61
CA ASP A 132 -13.82 -15.19 15.47
C ASP A 132 -13.18 -14.39 14.33
N VAL A 133 -12.86 -13.13 14.61
CA VAL A 133 -12.17 -12.23 13.67
C VAL A 133 -10.68 -12.26 13.98
N GLN A 134 -9.89 -12.58 12.96
CA GLN A 134 -8.43 -12.62 13.01
C GLN A 134 -7.86 -11.56 12.06
N ILE A 135 -7.02 -10.69 12.59
CA ILE A 135 -6.34 -9.68 11.77
C ILE A 135 -5.15 -10.33 11.07
N THR A 136 -5.05 -10.13 9.77
CA THR A 136 -3.90 -10.56 8.97
C THR A 136 -3.22 -9.34 8.36
N ALA A 137 -1.97 -9.10 8.73
CA ALA A 137 -1.14 -8.04 8.19
C ALA A 137 -0.04 -8.62 7.29
N VAL A 138 0.31 -7.90 6.22
CA VAL A 138 1.50 -8.21 5.42
C VAL A 138 2.46 -7.04 5.58
N LEU A 139 3.63 -7.31 6.16
CA LEU A 139 4.64 -6.31 6.47
C LEU A 139 5.79 -6.41 5.48
N ARG A 140 6.22 -5.29 4.95
CA ARG A 140 7.36 -5.17 4.05
C ARG A 140 8.56 -4.61 4.79
N GLU A 141 9.78 -4.87 4.29
CA GLU A 141 10.98 -4.18 4.76
C GLU A 141 10.70 -2.68 4.81
N ARG A 142 10.99 -2.02 5.95
CA ARG A 142 10.52 -0.66 6.22
C ARG A 142 11.11 0.39 5.30
N GLY A 143 12.40 0.29 4.98
CA GLY A 143 13.04 1.20 4.05
C GLY A 143 12.39 1.14 2.66
N ALA A 144 12.13 -0.07 2.16
CA ALA A 144 11.43 -0.28 0.89
C ALA A 144 9.96 0.17 0.96
N TYR A 145 9.29 -0.05 2.08
CA TYR A 145 7.92 0.41 2.30
C TYR A 145 7.81 1.92 2.28
N ILE A 146 8.66 2.61 3.04
CA ILE A 146 8.70 4.07 3.16
C ILE A 146 8.97 4.72 1.80
N GLN A 147 10.00 4.28 1.10
CA GLN A 147 10.35 4.82 -0.22
C GLN A 147 9.25 4.60 -1.25
N SER A 148 8.63 3.43 -1.22
CA SER A 148 7.49 3.12 -2.10
C SER A 148 6.25 3.94 -1.75
N GLY A 149 6.00 4.17 -0.46
CA GLY A 149 4.94 5.04 0.06
C GLY A 149 5.14 6.50 -0.34
N TYR A 150 6.36 7.02 -0.21
CA TYR A 150 6.73 8.35 -0.65
C TYR A 150 6.49 8.54 -2.15
N SER A 151 6.95 7.58 -2.96
CA SER A 151 6.73 7.60 -4.41
C SER A 151 5.24 7.62 -4.78
N GLU A 152 4.42 6.78 -4.12
CA GLU A 152 2.97 6.77 -4.31
C GLU A 152 2.33 8.10 -3.89
N PHE A 153 2.79 8.68 -2.78
CA PHE A 153 2.25 9.92 -2.26
C PHE A 153 2.49 11.10 -3.20
N ILE A 154 3.69 11.21 -3.81
CA ILE A 154 3.99 12.19 -4.86
C ILE A 154 3.04 12.00 -6.06
N GLN A 155 2.83 10.76 -6.50
CA GLN A 155 2.01 10.46 -7.67
C GLN A 155 0.51 10.72 -7.44
N ALA A 156 0.00 10.36 -6.26
CA ALA A 156 -1.42 10.42 -5.94
C ALA A 156 -1.89 11.80 -5.45
N THR A 157 -0.96 12.65 -4.99
CA THR A 157 -1.29 13.93 -4.36
C THR A 157 -0.55 15.13 -5.00
N HIS A 158 -0.54 16.25 -4.27
CA HIS A 158 0.22 17.45 -4.63
C HIS A 158 1.54 17.58 -3.85
N TYR A 159 2.04 16.50 -3.28
CA TYR A 159 3.19 16.54 -2.40
C TYR A 159 4.45 17.01 -3.14
N THR A 160 5.11 18.02 -2.56
CA THR A 160 6.27 18.71 -3.16
C THR A 160 7.54 18.57 -2.32
N LYS A 161 7.40 18.26 -1.01
CA LYS A 161 8.54 18.20 -0.08
C LYS A 161 9.40 16.95 -0.35
N ASP A 162 10.59 16.93 0.21
CA ASP A 162 11.54 15.82 0.11
C ASP A 162 11.15 14.61 0.99
N ILE A 163 11.95 13.57 0.92
CA ILE A 163 11.70 12.34 1.68
C ILE A 163 11.93 12.54 3.18
N GLN A 164 12.84 13.42 3.59
CA GLN A 164 13.09 13.71 5.01
C GLN A 164 11.86 14.38 5.66
N SER A 165 11.25 15.34 4.96
CA SER A 165 9.99 15.94 5.37
C SER A 165 8.85 14.91 5.43
N TYR A 166 8.83 13.96 4.48
CA TYR A 166 7.85 12.86 4.48
C TYR A 166 8.07 11.93 5.68
N LEU A 167 9.31 11.58 5.99
CA LEU A 167 9.66 10.79 7.17
C LEU A 167 9.17 11.46 8.45
N ALA A 168 9.39 12.73 8.62
CA ALA A 168 8.98 13.48 9.81
C ALA A 168 7.44 13.54 9.97
N SER A 169 6.70 13.78 8.87
CA SER A 169 5.26 14.03 8.92
C SER A 169 4.40 12.76 8.91
N TYR A 170 4.91 11.63 8.38
CA TYR A 170 4.12 10.42 8.16
C TYR A 170 4.62 9.20 8.94
N CYS A 171 5.42 9.40 10.00
CA CYS A 171 5.99 8.32 10.82
C CYS A 171 4.93 7.31 11.29
N HIS A 172 3.73 7.74 11.65
CA HIS A 172 2.62 6.89 12.06
C HIS A 172 2.22 5.82 11.01
N SER A 173 2.50 6.04 9.74
CA SER A 173 2.12 5.12 8.67
C SER A 173 2.99 3.86 8.64
N TRP A 174 4.25 3.94 9.09
CA TRP A 174 5.20 2.83 9.10
C TRP A 174 5.65 2.41 10.50
N ASP A 175 5.03 2.95 11.53
CA ASP A 175 5.16 2.43 12.88
C ASP A 175 4.33 1.14 13.00
N TYR A 176 4.94 0.04 12.59
CA TYR A 176 4.27 -1.26 12.57
C TYR A 176 3.88 -1.73 13.96
N GLU A 177 4.69 -1.40 14.97
CA GLU A 177 4.41 -1.80 16.34
C GLU A 177 3.11 -1.16 16.85
N LEU A 178 3.02 0.16 16.84
CA LEU A 178 1.81 0.86 17.28
C LEU A 178 0.59 0.53 16.38
N GLN A 179 0.81 0.33 15.08
CA GLN A 179 -0.25 -0.13 14.19
C GLN A 179 -0.83 -1.49 14.62
N LEU A 180 0.03 -2.47 14.87
CA LEU A 180 -0.40 -3.81 15.25
C LEU A 180 -0.94 -3.85 16.69
N GLN A 181 -0.35 -3.10 17.63
CA GLN A 181 -0.86 -2.95 18.99
C GLN A 181 -2.29 -2.41 19.02
N ALA A 182 -2.60 -1.41 18.19
CA ALA A 182 -3.95 -0.88 18.10
C ALA A 182 -4.99 -1.94 17.69
N TRP A 183 -4.61 -2.89 16.82
CA TRP A 183 -5.46 -4.01 16.46
C TRP A 183 -5.44 -5.12 17.50
N ALA A 184 -4.27 -5.46 18.06
CA ALA A 184 -4.10 -6.52 19.06
C ALA A 184 -4.85 -6.24 20.36
N SER A 185 -5.17 -4.97 20.65
CA SER A 185 -6.02 -4.60 21.79
C SER A 185 -7.45 -5.15 21.69
N PHE A 186 -7.89 -5.56 20.51
CA PHE A 186 -9.27 -5.98 20.26
C PHE A 186 -9.40 -7.32 19.54
N PHE A 187 -8.38 -7.76 18.80
CA PHE A 187 -8.42 -8.96 17.96
C PHE A 187 -7.09 -9.71 17.99
N PRO A 188 -7.08 -11.02 17.81
CA PRO A 188 -5.86 -11.76 17.48
C PRO A 188 -5.22 -11.21 16.19
N VAL A 189 -3.90 -10.99 16.20
CA VAL A 189 -3.16 -10.44 15.07
C VAL A 189 -2.11 -11.43 14.59
N ASN A 190 -2.12 -11.72 13.30
CA ASN A 190 -1.10 -12.48 12.59
C ASN A 190 -0.43 -11.57 11.55
N ALA A 191 0.89 -11.60 11.48
CA ALA A 191 1.63 -10.88 10.46
C ALA A 191 2.53 -11.81 9.66
N HIS A 192 2.70 -11.50 8.37
CA HIS A 192 3.55 -12.20 7.44
C HIS A 192 4.53 -11.23 6.79
N ALA A 193 5.78 -11.66 6.60
CA ALA A 193 6.74 -10.87 5.82
C ALA A 193 6.37 -10.93 4.34
N TYR A 194 6.31 -9.76 3.70
CA TYR A 194 6.02 -9.62 2.26
C TYR A 194 7.03 -10.40 1.41
N GLU A 195 8.28 -10.34 1.80
CA GLU A 195 9.39 -11.01 1.12
C GLU A 195 9.20 -12.52 1.08
N ASP A 196 8.75 -13.14 2.18
CA ASP A 196 8.45 -14.58 2.26
C ASP A 196 7.27 -14.95 1.36
N LEU A 197 6.26 -14.09 1.31
CA LEU A 197 5.11 -14.33 0.43
C LEU A 197 5.46 -14.21 -1.05
N CYS A 198 6.52 -13.46 -1.39
CA CYS A 198 6.99 -13.30 -2.77
C CYS A 198 7.82 -14.49 -3.28
N GLU A 199 8.15 -15.45 -2.43
CA GLU A 199 8.91 -16.63 -2.84
C GLU A 199 8.28 -17.31 -4.06
N ASN A 200 9.14 -17.72 -5.01
CA ASN A 200 8.75 -18.35 -6.28
C ASN A 200 7.79 -17.51 -7.13
N ASN A 201 7.73 -16.19 -6.94
CA ASN A 201 6.79 -15.27 -7.60
C ASN A 201 5.29 -15.65 -7.40
N GLN A 202 4.96 -16.30 -6.29
CA GLN A 202 3.61 -16.82 -6.00
C GLN A 202 2.90 -16.08 -4.86
N LEU A 203 3.17 -14.78 -4.67
CA LEU A 203 2.62 -13.97 -3.58
C LEU A 203 1.13 -14.25 -3.26
N PRO A 204 0.16 -14.23 -4.19
CA PRO A 204 -1.23 -14.47 -3.85
C PRO A 204 -1.51 -15.89 -3.36
N LEU A 205 -0.81 -16.87 -3.91
CA LEU A 205 -0.96 -18.27 -3.51
C LEU A 205 -0.33 -18.53 -2.16
N ASN A 206 0.88 -18.01 -1.92
CA ASN A 206 1.56 -18.13 -0.63
C ASN A 206 0.76 -17.43 0.48
N PHE A 207 0.15 -16.27 0.18
CA PHE A 207 -0.77 -15.60 1.10
C PHE A 207 -1.95 -16.50 1.48
N LEU A 208 -2.63 -17.11 0.50
CA LEU A 208 -3.75 -18.00 0.74
C LEU A 208 -3.34 -19.25 1.54
N ARG A 209 -2.19 -19.85 1.21
CA ARG A 209 -1.66 -21.02 1.95
C ARG A 209 -1.40 -20.67 3.42
N ARG A 210 -0.77 -19.53 3.69
CA ARG A 210 -0.53 -19.05 5.06
C ARG A 210 -1.81 -18.79 5.84
N LEU A 211 -2.84 -18.30 5.16
CA LEU A 211 -4.12 -17.96 5.76
C LEU A 211 -4.98 -19.20 6.06
N CYS A 212 -4.92 -20.21 5.19
CA CYS A 212 -5.76 -21.41 5.22
C CYS A 212 -5.00 -22.68 5.63
N ASN A 213 -3.85 -22.57 6.30
CA ASN A 213 -3.04 -23.70 6.80
C ASN A 213 -2.72 -24.75 5.72
N GLU A 214 -2.17 -24.31 4.59
CA GLU A 214 -1.58 -25.13 3.53
C GLU A 214 -2.50 -26.11 2.76
N SER A 215 -3.78 -26.20 3.11
CA SER A 215 -4.72 -27.20 2.52
C SER A 215 -5.26 -26.85 1.14
N LEU A 216 -4.72 -25.82 0.48
CA LEU A 216 -5.20 -25.39 -0.84
C LEU A 216 -4.52 -26.14 -1.98
N PRO A 217 -5.26 -26.87 -2.84
CA PRO A 217 -4.72 -27.38 -4.08
C PRO A 217 -4.41 -26.23 -5.02
N SER A 218 -3.13 -25.99 -5.26
CA SER A 218 -2.64 -24.91 -6.14
C SER A 218 -3.13 -25.04 -7.60
N GLU A 219 -3.40 -26.26 -8.03
CA GLU A 219 -3.82 -26.60 -9.39
C GLU A 219 -5.23 -26.14 -9.74
N SER A 220 -6.07 -25.88 -8.73
CA SER A 220 -7.47 -25.46 -8.92
C SER A 220 -7.66 -23.96 -9.13
N LEU A 221 -6.63 -23.14 -8.89
CA LEU A 221 -6.73 -21.70 -9.01
C LEU A 221 -6.21 -21.22 -10.37
N ALA A 222 -7.05 -20.50 -11.11
CA ALA A 222 -6.62 -19.86 -12.35
C ALA A 222 -5.44 -18.90 -12.09
N PRO A 223 -4.32 -19.02 -12.82
CA PRO A 223 -3.16 -18.16 -12.63
C PRO A 223 -3.50 -16.69 -12.94
N ASP A 224 -2.76 -15.77 -12.34
CA ASP A 224 -2.91 -14.34 -12.67
C ASP A 224 -2.41 -14.10 -14.11
N ALA A 225 -3.32 -13.70 -14.99
CA ALA A 225 -3.00 -13.37 -16.39
C ALA A 225 -2.04 -12.16 -16.51
N LYS A 226 -1.88 -11.37 -15.43
CA LYS A 226 -0.95 -10.25 -15.36
C LYS A 226 -0.10 -10.37 -14.08
N PRO A 227 0.92 -11.25 -14.07
CA PRO A 227 1.72 -11.53 -12.88
C PRO A 227 2.44 -10.29 -12.32
N ARG A 228 2.66 -9.26 -13.13
CA ARG A 228 3.27 -7.98 -12.73
C ARG A 228 2.29 -6.82 -12.90
N ALA A 229 1.26 -6.78 -12.06
CA ALA A 229 0.22 -5.76 -12.16
C ALA A 229 0.68 -4.34 -11.87
N ASN A 230 1.69 -4.16 -11.06
CA ASN A 230 2.21 -2.86 -10.64
C ASN A 230 3.75 -2.86 -10.69
N VAL A 231 4.30 -2.71 -11.89
CA VAL A 231 5.72 -2.33 -12.01
C VAL A 231 5.83 -0.91 -11.49
N SER A 232 6.68 -0.69 -10.48
CA SER A 232 6.96 0.65 -9.96
C SER A 232 7.49 1.53 -11.09
N GLU A 233 7.01 2.76 -11.18
CA GLU A 233 7.59 3.73 -12.11
C GLU A 233 9.06 4.00 -11.74
N PRO A 234 9.94 4.26 -12.72
CA PRO A 234 11.30 4.68 -12.45
C PRO A 234 11.33 5.91 -11.53
N LEU A 235 12.21 5.91 -10.52
CA LEU A 235 12.29 7.02 -9.56
C LEU A 235 12.53 8.37 -10.26
N ALA A 236 13.25 8.38 -11.37
CA ALA A 236 13.43 9.57 -12.20
C ALA A 236 12.08 10.18 -12.63
N THR A 237 11.11 9.37 -13.06
CA THR A 237 9.80 9.89 -13.49
C THR A 237 8.97 10.38 -12.31
N VAL A 238 9.12 9.77 -11.14
CA VAL A 238 8.47 10.23 -9.91
C VAL A 238 9.07 11.55 -9.41
N ALA A 239 10.39 11.72 -9.51
CA ALA A 239 11.05 13.00 -9.21
C ALA A 239 10.55 14.14 -10.12
N PHE A 240 10.37 13.86 -11.40
CA PHE A 240 9.76 14.82 -12.32
C PHE A 240 8.30 15.12 -11.94
N LYS A 241 7.53 14.14 -11.48
CA LYS A 241 6.17 14.40 -10.96
C LYS A 241 6.20 15.34 -9.76
N ARG A 242 7.17 15.19 -8.84
CA ARG A 242 7.34 16.11 -7.71
C ARG A 242 7.60 17.54 -8.16
N PHE A 243 8.44 17.74 -9.18
CA PHE A 243 8.62 19.05 -9.83
C PHE A 243 7.30 19.58 -10.39
N LEU A 244 6.56 18.79 -11.16
CA LEU A 244 5.25 19.20 -11.71
C LEU A 244 4.25 19.59 -10.61
N ASN A 245 4.35 18.99 -9.43
CA ASN A 245 3.49 19.31 -8.29
C ASN A 245 3.77 20.72 -7.72
N GLN A 246 4.97 21.28 -7.93
CA GLN A 246 5.31 22.65 -7.54
C GLN A 246 4.71 23.72 -8.47
N LEU A 247 4.30 23.31 -9.67
CA LEU A 247 3.75 24.24 -10.66
C LEU A 247 2.29 24.61 -10.30
N PRO A 248 1.87 25.84 -10.53
CA PRO A 248 0.49 26.30 -10.32
C PRO A 248 -0.45 25.77 -11.40
N LEU A 249 -0.60 24.46 -11.48
CA LEU A 249 -1.42 23.78 -12.46
C LEU A 249 -2.50 22.92 -11.78
N PRO A 250 -3.70 22.77 -12.37
CA PRO A 250 -4.70 21.85 -11.87
C PRO A 250 -4.16 20.41 -11.79
N HIS A 251 -4.60 19.64 -10.78
CA HIS A 251 -4.15 18.28 -10.52
C HIS A 251 -4.24 17.36 -11.74
N GLU A 252 -5.36 17.40 -12.43
CA GLU A 252 -5.60 16.61 -13.65
C GLU A 252 -4.56 16.92 -14.74
N LYS A 253 -4.23 18.19 -14.91
CA LYS A 253 -3.26 18.64 -15.90
C LYS A 253 -1.85 18.19 -15.55
N ARG A 254 -1.45 18.28 -14.27
CA ARG A 254 -0.17 17.73 -13.78
C ARG A 254 -0.05 16.23 -14.04
N ASN A 255 -1.11 15.47 -13.81
CA ASN A 255 -1.13 14.03 -14.07
C ASN A 255 -1.03 13.71 -15.56
N LYS A 256 -1.73 14.43 -16.42
CA LYS A 256 -1.62 14.31 -17.90
C LYS A 256 -0.20 14.61 -18.37
N LEU A 257 0.42 15.66 -17.84
CA LEU A 257 1.80 16.01 -18.15
C LEU A 257 2.77 14.92 -17.67
N HIS A 258 2.67 14.51 -16.41
CA HIS A 258 3.50 13.44 -15.87
C HIS A 258 3.45 12.18 -16.76
N HIS A 259 2.26 11.70 -17.07
CA HIS A 259 2.10 10.52 -17.94
C HIS A 259 2.76 10.69 -19.32
N LYS A 260 2.66 11.88 -19.89
CA LYS A 260 3.27 12.20 -21.18
C LYS A 260 4.78 12.20 -21.12
N TYR A 261 5.37 12.86 -20.12
CA TYR A 261 6.82 12.91 -19.94
C TYR A 261 7.40 11.56 -19.55
N SER A 262 6.72 10.78 -18.70
CA SER A 262 7.12 9.40 -18.38
C SER A 262 7.20 8.54 -19.64
N LYS A 263 6.24 8.66 -20.57
CA LYS A 263 6.30 7.97 -21.87
C LYS A 263 7.47 8.42 -22.74
N ILE A 264 7.77 9.72 -22.76
CA ILE A 264 8.92 10.25 -23.50
C ILE A 264 10.21 9.66 -22.93
N PHE A 265 10.38 9.69 -21.61
CA PHE A 265 11.55 9.15 -20.93
C PHE A 265 11.73 7.66 -21.19
N GLN A 266 10.67 6.86 -21.00
CA GLN A 266 10.72 5.41 -21.23
C GLN A 266 11.07 5.07 -22.69
N LYS A 267 10.46 5.75 -23.66
CA LYS A 267 10.77 5.57 -25.09
C LYS A 267 12.22 5.94 -25.41
N ALA A 268 12.73 7.03 -24.83
CA ALA A 268 14.11 7.44 -25.04
C ALA A 268 15.10 6.46 -24.41
N ALA A 269 14.76 5.91 -23.23
CA ALA A 269 15.55 4.85 -22.59
C ALA A 269 15.61 3.58 -23.44
N GLN A 270 14.45 3.11 -23.92
CA GLN A 270 14.35 1.94 -24.79
C GLN A 270 15.11 2.08 -26.10
N LYS A 271 15.13 3.29 -26.69
CA LYS A 271 15.84 3.58 -27.94
C LYS A 271 17.32 3.93 -27.72
N HIS A 272 17.81 3.92 -26.48
CA HIS A 272 19.18 4.31 -26.13
C HIS A 272 19.61 5.72 -26.58
N ILE A 273 18.63 6.65 -26.71
CA ILE A 273 18.87 8.04 -27.16
C ILE A 273 19.00 9.04 -26.00
N LEU A 274 18.99 8.57 -24.75
CA LEU A 274 19.30 9.40 -23.59
C LEU A 274 20.78 9.82 -23.65
N ASN A 275 21.06 11.10 -23.37
CA ASN A 275 22.44 11.52 -23.18
C ASN A 275 23.08 10.82 -21.96
N PRO A 276 24.42 10.78 -21.84
CA PRO A 276 25.09 10.03 -20.76
C PRO A 276 24.63 10.43 -19.36
N ALA A 277 24.45 11.73 -19.08
CA ALA A 277 24.03 12.22 -17.78
C ALA A 277 22.61 11.72 -17.42
N VAL A 278 21.64 11.84 -18.34
CA VAL A 278 20.27 11.37 -18.11
C VAL A 278 20.16 9.83 -18.14
N ARG A 279 21.01 9.17 -18.92
CA ARG A 279 21.09 7.68 -18.93
C ARG A 279 21.50 7.14 -17.57
N SER A 280 22.41 7.82 -16.88
CA SER A 280 22.83 7.44 -15.53
C SER A 280 21.68 7.41 -14.53
N LEU A 281 20.60 8.19 -14.75
CA LEU A 281 19.43 8.22 -13.90
C LEU A 281 18.61 6.93 -13.93
N LEU A 282 18.79 6.09 -14.94
CA LEU A 282 18.17 4.75 -15.00
C LEU A 282 18.68 3.82 -13.89
N GLY A 283 19.89 4.05 -13.37
CA GLY A 283 20.46 3.30 -12.26
C GLY A 283 19.99 3.76 -10.88
N ILE A 284 19.23 4.84 -10.79
CA ILE A 284 18.71 5.32 -9.50
C ILE A 284 17.61 4.39 -9.02
N ASN A 285 17.80 3.80 -7.84
CA ASN A 285 16.92 2.81 -7.25
C ASN A 285 16.46 3.17 -5.82
N SER A 286 16.94 4.30 -5.27
CA SER A 286 16.64 4.72 -3.90
C SER A 286 16.42 6.24 -3.79
N TRP A 287 15.56 6.65 -2.86
CA TRP A 287 15.42 8.04 -2.40
C TRP A 287 16.40 8.38 -1.27
N LEU A 288 16.88 7.36 -0.56
CA LEU A 288 17.78 7.46 0.59
C LEU A 288 19.13 6.85 0.24
N SER A 289 20.19 7.38 0.80
CA SER A 289 21.53 6.77 0.71
C SER A 289 21.57 5.45 1.49
N ALA A 290 22.63 4.68 1.32
CA ALA A 290 22.84 3.44 2.07
C ALA A 290 22.94 3.71 3.58
N GLU A 291 23.62 4.79 3.95
CA GLU A 291 23.81 5.22 5.32
C GLU A 291 22.48 5.68 5.96
N GLU A 292 21.68 6.45 5.23
CA GLU A 292 20.36 6.89 5.70
C GLU A 292 19.40 5.69 5.88
N LEU A 293 19.44 4.71 4.98
CA LEU A 293 18.65 3.48 5.11
C LEU A 293 19.06 2.65 6.31
N GLU A 294 20.36 2.52 6.56
CA GLU A 294 20.87 1.79 7.72
C GLU A 294 20.54 2.50 9.03
N ALA A 295 20.69 3.83 9.09
CA ALA A 295 20.26 4.61 10.23
C ALA A 295 18.76 4.46 10.52
N LEU A 296 17.93 4.48 9.48
CA LEU A 296 16.49 4.24 9.60
C LEU A 296 16.19 2.85 10.13
N ARG A 297 16.82 1.79 9.61
CA ARG A 297 16.66 0.41 10.08
C ARG A 297 17.04 0.27 11.56
N SER A 298 18.17 0.83 11.92
CA SER A 298 18.66 0.80 13.29
C SER A 298 17.70 1.50 14.25
N SER A 299 17.13 2.64 13.88
CA SER A 299 16.16 3.35 14.70
C SER A 299 14.84 2.59 14.91
N LEU A 300 14.49 1.67 14.03
CA LEU A 300 13.25 0.89 14.07
C LEU A 300 13.44 -0.54 14.60
N ALA A 301 14.69 -0.97 14.84
CA ALA A 301 15.01 -2.35 15.20
C ALA A 301 14.36 -2.84 16.50
N ALA A 302 14.27 -1.96 17.51
CA ALA A 302 13.64 -2.29 18.80
C ALA A 302 12.14 -2.60 18.63
N GLY A 303 11.41 -1.79 17.84
CA GLY A 303 10.00 -2.03 17.52
C GLY A 303 9.79 -3.34 16.72
N ASP A 304 10.69 -3.65 15.77
CA ASP A 304 10.63 -4.89 15.01
C ASP A 304 10.88 -6.13 15.91
N GLN A 305 11.78 -6.00 16.89
CA GLN A 305 12.03 -7.03 17.86
C GLN A 305 10.81 -7.27 18.77
N ASN A 306 10.16 -6.19 19.22
CA ASN A 306 8.97 -6.25 20.05
C ASN A 306 7.78 -6.89 19.32
N ILE A 307 7.58 -6.55 18.04
CA ILE A 307 6.55 -7.19 17.20
C ILE A 307 6.74 -8.70 17.17
N ARG A 308 7.96 -9.19 16.97
CA ARG A 308 8.25 -10.63 16.92
C ARG A 308 8.09 -11.31 18.26
N ALA A 309 8.55 -10.67 19.33
CA ALA A 309 8.51 -11.28 20.66
C ALA A 309 7.09 -11.36 21.23
N HIS A 310 6.25 -10.36 20.98
CA HIS A 310 5.01 -10.18 21.73
C HIS A 310 3.74 -10.10 20.89
N LEU A 311 3.81 -9.59 19.67
CA LEU A 311 2.62 -9.36 18.84
C LEU A 311 2.42 -10.44 17.78
N CYS A 312 3.48 -10.90 17.15
CA CYS A 312 3.42 -11.84 16.02
C CYS A 312 4.60 -12.84 16.08
N PRO A 313 4.59 -13.79 17.01
CA PRO A 313 5.66 -14.82 17.12
C PRO A 313 5.84 -15.64 15.84
N SER A 314 4.82 -15.72 14.99
CA SER A 314 4.86 -16.42 13.69
C SER A 314 5.77 -15.75 12.64
N LEU A 315 6.21 -14.51 12.85
CA LEU A 315 7.23 -13.83 12.02
C LEU A 315 8.66 -14.39 12.28
N VAL A 316 8.77 -15.67 12.54
CA VAL A 316 9.99 -16.28 13.09
C VAL A 316 11.14 -16.36 12.10
N SER A 317 10.88 -16.41 10.78
CA SER A 317 11.89 -16.87 9.84
C SER A 317 12.87 -15.80 9.36
N ARG A 318 12.47 -14.51 9.33
CA ARG A 318 13.37 -13.43 8.87
C ARG A 318 13.10 -12.11 9.57
N PRO A 319 14.13 -11.34 9.92
CA PRO A 319 13.94 -9.97 10.40
C PRO A 319 13.12 -9.17 9.37
N ILE A 320 12.12 -8.41 9.86
CA ILE A 320 11.52 -7.33 9.06
C ILE A 320 12.69 -6.38 8.76
N GLY A 321 13.31 -6.47 7.60
CA GLY A 321 14.52 -5.69 7.29
C GLY A 321 15.64 -6.45 6.60
N HIS A 322 15.64 -7.78 6.61
CA HIS A 322 16.55 -8.51 5.73
C HIS A 322 15.92 -8.66 4.34
N GLN A 323 16.42 -7.92 3.37
CA GLN A 323 16.26 -8.33 1.99
C GLN A 323 16.94 -9.69 1.84
N SER A 324 16.16 -10.75 1.79
CA SER A 324 16.66 -12.02 1.31
C SER A 324 16.81 -11.90 -0.20
N HIS A 325 17.92 -11.37 -0.63
CA HIS A 325 18.40 -11.58 -1.98
C HIS A 325 18.91 -13.01 -2.07
N VAL A 326 17.98 -13.93 -2.29
CA VAL A 326 18.35 -15.25 -2.80
C VAL A 326 18.83 -15.00 -4.23
N GLY A 327 20.14 -14.95 -4.44
CA GLY A 327 20.77 -15.19 -5.73
C GLY A 327 20.76 -14.06 -6.75
N HIS A 328 20.51 -12.79 -6.38
CA HIS A 328 20.81 -11.66 -7.26
C HIS A 328 21.91 -10.81 -6.65
N ASP A 329 22.94 -10.51 -7.44
CA ASP A 329 23.96 -9.52 -7.11
C ASP A 329 23.29 -8.30 -6.51
N GLN A 330 23.73 -7.87 -5.31
CA GLN A 330 23.17 -6.70 -4.65
C GLN A 330 23.41 -5.51 -5.58
N VAL A 331 22.31 -5.01 -6.19
CA VAL A 331 22.39 -3.78 -6.98
C VAL A 331 22.79 -2.66 -6.02
N PRO A 332 23.92 -1.99 -6.25
CA PRO A 332 24.35 -0.91 -5.35
C PRO A 332 23.26 0.12 -5.19
N ILE A 333 23.08 0.60 -3.95
CA ILE A 333 22.12 1.66 -3.66
C ILE A 333 22.65 2.94 -4.30
N ARG A 334 21.87 3.47 -5.24
CA ARG A 334 22.11 4.77 -5.84
C ARG A 334 20.95 5.69 -5.51
N ALA A 335 21.19 6.62 -4.58
CA ALA A 335 20.20 7.60 -4.16
C ALA A 335 19.98 8.70 -5.21
N MET A 336 18.78 9.26 -5.24
CA MET A 336 18.42 10.42 -6.04
C MET A 336 18.98 11.70 -5.42
N THR A 337 19.94 12.34 -6.08
CA THR A 337 20.48 13.64 -5.63
C THR A 337 19.67 14.83 -6.18
N ILE A 338 19.90 16.01 -5.62
CA ILE A 338 19.31 17.26 -6.12
C ILE A 338 19.80 17.53 -7.55
N GLU A 339 21.07 17.24 -7.82
CA GLU A 339 21.70 17.42 -9.12
C GLU A 339 21.10 16.49 -10.19
N ASP A 340 20.88 15.21 -9.84
CA ASP A 340 20.15 14.26 -10.68
C ASP A 340 18.76 14.78 -11.07
N GLN A 341 18.04 15.35 -10.10
CA GLN A 341 16.71 15.92 -10.33
C GLN A 341 16.76 17.11 -11.28
N GLN A 342 17.73 18.00 -11.11
CA GLN A 342 17.87 19.18 -11.98
C GLN A 342 18.23 18.78 -13.41
N GLN A 343 19.14 17.83 -13.58
CA GLN A 343 19.50 17.28 -14.89
C GLN A 343 18.30 16.66 -15.59
N LEU A 344 17.50 15.89 -14.86
CA LEU A 344 16.28 15.28 -15.38
C LEU A 344 15.25 16.32 -15.81
N ILE A 345 14.99 17.31 -14.97
CA ILE A 345 14.03 18.40 -15.26
C ILE A 345 14.44 19.13 -16.52
N ASN A 346 15.70 19.54 -16.62
CA ASN A 346 16.24 20.25 -17.79
C ASN A 346 16.07 19.41 -19.06
N TRP A 347 16.42 18.13 -19.00
CA TRP A 347 16.26 17.22 -20.14
C TRP A 347 14.78 17.05 -20.52
N MET A 348 13.89 16.80 -19.56
CA MET A 348 12.46 16.62 -19.81
C MET A 348 11.86 17.87 -20.49
N LEU A 349 12.19 19.05 -19.99
CA LEU A 349 11.69 20.31 -20.55
C LEU A 349 12.28 20.61 -21.93
N SER A 350 13.52 20.18 -22.21
CA SER A 350 14.10 20.30 -23.57
C SER A 350 13.39 19.42 -24.60
N GLN A 351 12.89 18.24 -24.18
CA GLN A 351 12.12 17.38 -25.09
C GLN A 351 10.75 17.98 -25.44
N LYS A 352 10.14 18.67 -24.50
CA LYS A 352 8.86 19.36 -24.70
C LYS A 352 8.70 20.51 -23.70
N PRO A 353 8.93 21.75 -24.12
CA PRO A 353 8.72 22.91 -23.23
C PRO A 353 7.28 23.00 -22.71
N LEU A 354 7.12 23.50 -21.51
CA LEU A 354 5.81 23.86 -20.95
C LEU A 354 5.27 25.06 -21.75
N LYS A 355 3.98 25.01 -22.09
CA LYS A 355 3.37 26.08 -22.87
C LYS A 355 2.89 27.20 -21.94
N PRO A 356 3.19 28.49 -22.20
CA PRO A 356 2.65 29.61 -21.42
C PRO A 356 1.13 29.58 -21.26
N ALA A 357 0.41 29.21 -22.31
CA ALA A 357 -1.06 29.08 -22.30
C ALA A 357 -1.59 28.01 -21.28
N TRP A 358 -0.73 27.29 -20.58
CA TRP A 358 -1.13 26.38 -19.53
C TRP A 358 -1.25 27.06 -18.17
N PHE A 359 -0.74 28.26 -18.04
CA PHE A 359 -0.79 29.06 -16.83
C PHE A 359 -1.85 30.17 -17.01
N SER A 360 -2.53 30.55 -15.94
CA SER A 360 -3.35 31.74 -15.97
C SER A 360 -2.46 33.00 -15.99
N PRO A 361 -2.94 34.16 -16.46
CA PRO A 361 -2.16 35.39 -16.41
C PRO A 361 -1.63 35.72 -15.02
N ALA A 362 -2.43 35.52 -13.97
CA ALA A 362 -2.03 35.75 -12.58
C ALA A 362 -0.94 34.77 -12.08
N GLU A 363 -0.81 33.59 -12.71
CA GLU A 363 0.19 32.55 -12.35
C GLU A 363 1.52 32.74 -13.12
N LEU A 364 1.57 33.61 -14.11
CA LEU A 364 2.77 33.96 -14.87
C LEU A 364 3.52 35.15 -14.26
N GLU A 365 2.86 35.91 -13.39
CA GLU A 365 3.42 37.11 -12.73
C GLU A 365 3.95 36.81 -11.32
N ALA A 366 3.71 35.62 -10.78
CA ALA A 366 4.19 35.14 -9.47
C ALA A 366 5.44 34.25 -9.61
#